data_5f568c43326668c8f24234e4f17a6aae
#
_entry.id   5f568c43326668c8f24234e4f17a6aae
#
_cell.length_a   1.000
_cell.length_b   1.000
_cell.length_c   1.000
_cell.angle_alpha   90.00
_cell.angle_beta   90.00
_cell.angle_gamma   90.00
#
_symmetry.space_group_name_H-M   'P 1'
#
loop_
_entity.id
_entity.type
_entity.pdbx_description
1 polymer ?
#
loop_
_entity_poly.entity_id
_entity_poly.type
_entity_poly.pdbx_seq_one_letter_code
_entity_poly.pdbx_strand_id
1 'polypeptide(L)'
;MILQESGEMYLETILQLQQKQGKVRAIDVAEQMNFTKASVSRAMSILKRENFILVEAGGNIVLTDTGLAKAQEVLERHKVLTRFFAEHIGVPADIAEHDACRIEHVISPETFEGIKKHLAECSIKTK
;
A
#
# COMPACT_ATOMS: atom_id res chain seq x y z
N MET A 1 -12.84 -0.89 -12.96
CA MET A 1 -11.70 -0.04 -13.26
C MET A 1 -10.43 -0.56 -12.61
N ILE A 2 -9.33 -0.58 -13.34
CA ILE A 2 -8.04 -0.99 -12.80
C ILE A 2 -7.38 0.23 -12.16
N LEU A 3 -7.10 0.13 -10.87
CA LEU A 3 -6.43 1.21 -10.16
C LEU A 3 -4.95 1.22 -10.55
N GLN A 4 -4.45 2.41 -10.90
CA GLN A 4 -3.06 2.56 -11.29
C GLN A 4 -2.14 2.52 -10.07
N GLU A 5 -0.87 2.31 -10.33
CA GLU A 5 0.19 2.23 -9.32
C GLU A 5 0.16 3.38 -8.32
N SER A 6 0.03 4.62 -8.83
CA SER A 6 -0.02 5.80 -7.95
C SER A 6 -1.24 5.79 -7.03
N GLY A 7 -2.38 5.32 -7.54
CA GLY A 7 -3.60 5.21 -6.74
C GLY A 7 -3.43 4.21 -5.60
N GLU A 8 -2.77 3.09 -5.88
CA GLU A 8 -2.48 2.08 -4.86
C GLU A 8 -1.55 2.66 -3.78
N MET A 9 -0.54 3.43 -4.16
CA MET A 9 0.36 4.08 -3.20
C MET A 9 -0.40 5.01 -2.28
N TYR A 10 -1.32 5.80 -2.81
CA TYR A 10 -2.14 6.70 -2.00
C TYR A 10 -3.02 5.93 -1.01
N LEU A 11 -3.68 4.86 -1.47
CA LEU A 11 -4.54 4.06 -0.58
C LEU A 11 -3.75 3.41 0.53
N GLU A 12 -2.59 2.86 0.23
CA GLU A 12 -1.70 2.27 1.23
C GLU A 12 -1.27 3.31 2.26
N THR A 13 -0.89 4.50 1.80
CA THR A 13 -0.47 5.59 2.69
C THR A 13 -1.62 6.02 3.60
N ILE A 14 -2.82 6.16 3.07
CA ILE A 14 -4.00 6.52 3.86
C ILE A 14 -4.25 5.48 4.96
N LEU A 15 -4.20 4.20 4.60
CA LEU A 15 -4.40 3.13 5.58
C LEU A 15 -3.34 3.17 6.68
N GLN A 16 -2.08 3.32 6.31
CA GLN A 16 -0.99 3.39 7.29
C GLN A 16 -1.15 4.59 8.23
N LEU A 17 -1.54 5.74 7.69
CA LEU A 17 -1.77 6.94 8.51
C LEU A 17 -2.97 6.76 9.43
N GLN A 18 -4.04 6.12 8.97
CA GLN A 18 -5.19 5.82 9.82
C GLN A 18 -4.80 4.94 11.00
N GLN A 19 -3.99 3.92 10.75
CA GLN A 19 -3.53 3.01 11.80
C GLN A 19 -2.63 3.73 12.81
N LYS A 20 -1.89 4.73 12.36
CA LYS A 20 -0.94 5.45 13.20
C LYS A 20 -1.60 6.57 14.00
N GLN A 21 -2.51 7.33 13.41
CA GLN A 21 -3.02 8.56 14.02
C GLN A 21 -4.54 8.71 14.01
N GLY A 22 -5.26 7.79 13.42
CA GLY A 22 -6.72 7.79 13.36
C GLY A 22 -7.26 8.63 12.24
N LYS A 23 -7.28 9.94 12.39
CA LYS A 23 -7.80 10.85 11.37
C LYS A 23 -6.72 11.24 10.37
N VAL A 24 -7.09 11.28 9.09
CA VAL A 24 -6.16 11.57 8.00
C VAL A 24 -6.74 12.65 7.10
N ARG A 25 -5.95 13.68 6.85
CA ARG A 25 -6.30 14.75 5.91
C ARG A 25 -5.35 14.74 4.73
N ALA A 26 -5.71 15.44 3.67
CA ALA A 26 -4.87 15.55 2.47
C ALA A 26 -3.47 16.07 2.81
N ILE A 27 -3.35 17.01 3.76
CA ILE A 27 -2.04 17.55 4.17
C ILE A 27 -1.16 16.46 4.78
N ASP A 28 -1.74 15.53 5.54
CA ASP A 28 -1.00 14.43 6.15
C ASP A 28 -0.44 13.51 5.08
N VAL A 29 -1.24 13.22 4.04
CA VAL A 29 -0.81 12.41 2.91
C VAL A 29 0.32 13.10 2.15
N ALA A 30 0.17 14.40 1.90
CA ALA A 30 1.19 15.18 1.19
C ALA A 30 2.52 15.17 1.94
N GLU A 31 2.50 15.34 3.25
CA GLU A 31 3.70 15.33 4.07
C GLU A 31 4.34 13.94 4.10
N GLN A 32 3.53 12.90 4.27
CA GLN A 32 4.03 11.52 4.33
C GLN A 32 4.69 11.09 3.02
N MET A 33 4.10 11.47 1.89
CA MET A 33 4.60 11.06 0.58
C MET A 33 5.60 12.06 -0.01
N ASN A 34 5.76 13.21 0.62
CA ASN A 34 6.60 14.30 0.12
C ASN A 34 6.14 14.76 -1.28
N PHE A 35 4.84 14.89 -1.44
CA PHE A 35 4.21 15.36 -2.68
C PHE A 35 3.59 16.73 -2.46
N THR A 36 3.33 17.45 -3.56
CA THR A 36 2.69 18.76 -3.47
C THR A 36 1.23 18.62 -3.09
N LYS A 37 0.68 19.66 -2.46
CA LYS A 37 -0.76 19.69 -2.11
C LYS A 37 -1.62 19.56 -3.36
N ALA A 38 -1.21 20.19 -4.46
CA ALA A 38 -1.95 20.14 -5.72
C ALA A 38 -2.04 18.70 -6.26
N SER A 39 -0.92 17.97 -6.24
CA SER A 39 -0.89 16.57 -6.69
C SER A 39 -1.78 15.69 -5.82
N VAL A 40 -1.69 15.85 -4.51
CA VAL A 40 -2.49 15.06 -3.57
C VAL A 40 -3.98 15.39 -3.71
N SER A 41 -4.33 16.66 -3.84
CA SER A 41 -5.72 17.08 -4.02
C SER A 41 -6.34 16.46 -5.27
N ARG A 42 -5.57 16.45 -6.36
CA ARG A 42 -6.02 15.82 -7.62
C ARG A 42 -6.23 14.33 -7.45
N ALA A 43 -5.28 13.66 -6.80
CA ALA A 43 -5.37 12.22 -6.53
C ALA A 43 -6.57 11.89 -5.65
N MET A 44 -6.81 12.67 -4.59
CA MET A 44 -7.96 12.47 -3.72
C MET A 44 -9.27 12.63 -4.47
N SER A 45 -9.36 13.61 -5.38
CA SER A 45 -10.55 13.81 -6.21
C SER A 45 -10.83 12.58 -7.09
N ILE A 46 -9.79 12.00 -7.68
CA ILE A 46 -9.93 10.80 -8.51
C ILE A 46 -10.38 9.62 -7.66
N LEU A 47 -9.74 9.39 -6.52
CA LEU A 47 -10.08 8.28 -5.64
C LEU A 47 -11.52 8.40 -5.10
N LYS A 48 -11.95 9.61 -4.82
CA LYS A 48 -13.32 9.88 -4.38
C LYS A 48 -14.31 9.57 -5.49
N ARG A 49 -14.03 10.02 -6.70
CA ARG A 49 -14.89 9.78 -7.88
C ARG A 49 -15.01 8.29 -8.17
N GLU A 50 -13.92 7.54 -8.00
CA GLU A 50 -13.89 6.09 -8.25
C GLU A 50 -14.35 5.27 -7.05
N ASN A 51 -14.84 5.93 -6.02
CA ASN A 51 -15.45 5.30 -4.85
C ASN A 51 -14.48 4.48 -3.98
N PHE A 52 -13.22 4.90 -3.94
CA PHE A 52 -12.23 4.29 -3.03
C PHE A 52 -12.16 5.02 -1.70
N ILE A 53 -12.51 6.30 -1.69
CA ILE A 53 -12.50 7.11 -0.45
C ILE A 53 -13.74 7.98 -0.37
N LEU A 54 -14.03 8.40 0.86
CA LEU A 54 -15.00 9.46 1.16
C LEU A 54 -14.24 10.55 1.91
N VAL A 55 -14.67 11.79 1.76
CA VAL A 55 -14.10 12.91 2.50
C VAL A 55 -15.21 13.50 3.37
N GLU A 56 -15.05 13.41 4.68
CA GLU A 56 -16.04 13.92 5.63
C GLU A 56 -15.93 15.44 5.77
N ALA A 57 -16.95 16.04 6.33
CA ALA A 57 -16.90 17.46 6.69
C ALA A 57 -15.68 17.68 7.58
N GLY A 58 -14.89 18.71 7.29
CA GLY A 58 -13.63 18.95 8.00
C GLY A 58 -12.42 18.30 7.35
N GLY A 59 -12.61 17.53 6.28
CA GLY A 59 -11.51 17.01 5.46
C GLY A 59 -10.96 15.66 5.86
N ASN A 60 -11.55 14.97 6.83
CA ASN A 60 -11.07 13.64 7.19
C ASN A 60 -11.35 12.65 6.06
N ILE A 61 -10.31 11.96 5.60
CA ILE A 61 -10.39 10.97 4.53
C ILE A 61 -10.72 9.61 5.13
N VAL A 62 -11.74 8.96 4.60
CA VAL A 62 -12.19 7.65 5.06
C VAL A 62 -12.16 6.69 3.88
N LEU A 63 -11.56 5.53 4.06
CA LEU A 63 -11.56 4.48 3.04
C LEU A 63 -12.95 3.85 2.98
N THR A 64 -13.46 3.68 1.76
CA THR A 64 -14.67 2.86 1.56
C THR A 64 -14.30 1.39 1.75
N ASP A 65 -15.30 0.51 1.76
CA ASP A 65 -15.02 -0.94 1.82
C ASP A 65 -14.11 -1.36 0.67
N THR A 66 -14.37 -0.85 -0.53
CA THR A 66 -13.56 -1.11 -1.72
C THR A 66 -12.14 -0.58 -1.55
N GLY A 67 -12.01 0.65 -1.05
CA GLY A 67 -10.71 1.27 -0.82
C GLY A 67 -9.91 0.55 0.25
N LEU A 68 -10.57 0.16 1.34
CA LEU A 68 -9.92 -0.58 2.42
C LEU A 68 -9.40 -1.93 1.94
N ALA A 69 -10.23 -2.67 1.19
CA ALA A 69 -9.82 -3.97 0.66
C ALA A 69 -8.60 -3.83 -0.25
N LYS A 70 -8.59 -2.83 -1.12
CA LYS A 70 -7.45 -2.59 -2.01
C LYS A 70 -6.21 -2.18 -1.24
N ALA A 71 -6.35 -1.29 -0.25
CA ALA A 71 -5.22 -0.86 0.58
C ALA A 71 -4.62 -2.02 1.37
N GLN A 72 -5.46 -2.90 1.91
CA GLN A 72 -5.00 -4.08 2.65
C GLN A 72 -4.27 -5.05 1.73
N GLU A 73 -4.76 -5.24 0.51
CA GLU A 73 -4.11 -6.09 -0.49
C GLU A 73 -2.72 -5.58 -0.83
N VAL A 74 -2.58 -4.28 -1.05
CA VAL A 74 -1.29 -3.66 -1.36
C VAL A 74 -0.34 -3.78 -0.17
N LEU A 75 -0.83 -3.53 1.03
CA LEU A 75 -0.02 -3.62 2.24
C LEU A 75 0.47 -5.07 2.48
N GLU A 76 -0.38 -6.06 2.20
CA GLU A 76 0.02 -7.47 2.28
C GLU A 76 1.17 -7.75 1.31
N ARG A 77 1.06 -7.28 0.07
CA ARG A 77 2.14 -7.46 -0.91
C ARG A 77 3.44 -6.86 -0.42
N HIS A 78 3.36 -5.66 0.15
CA HIS A 78 4.53 -4.98 0.70
C HIS A 78 5.22 -5.84 1.77
N LYS A 79 4.47 -6.34 2.72
CA LYS A 79 5.01 -7.14 3.82
C LYS A 79 5.61 -8.45 3.34
N VAL A 80 4.90 -9.14 2.46
CA VAL A 80 5.34 -10.43 1.91
C VAL A 80 6.61 -10.28 1.10
N LEU A 81 6.67 -9.28 0.22
CA LEU A 81 7.84 -9.05 -0.62
C LEU A 81 9.04 -8.61 0.20
N THR A 82 8.84 -7.73 1.18
CA THR A 82 9.93 -7.30 2.06
C THR A 82 10.54 -8.50 2.78
N ARG A 83 9.69 -9.36 3.32
CA ARG A 83 10.13 -10.56 4.01
C ARG A 83 10.89 -11.50 3.08
N PHE A 84 10.39 -11.72 1.88
CA PHE A 84 11.03 -12.57 0.89
C PHE A 84 12.44 -12.07 0.55
N PHE A 85 12.57 -10.78 0.26
CA PHE A 85 13.85 -10.21 -0.11
C PHE A 85 14.85 -10.22 1.05
N ALA A 86 14.40 -9.90 2.25
CA ALA A 86 15.28 -9.83 3.42
C ALA A 86 15.66 -11.21 3.95
N GLU A 87 14.69 -12.11 4.11
CA GLU A 87 14.92 -13.39 4.77
C GLU A 87 15.35 -14.51 3.83
N HIS A 88 14.89 -14.51 2.59
CA HIS A 88 15.18 -15.60 1.65
C HIS A 88 16.27 -15.28 0.63
N ILE A 89 16.37 -14.02 0.22
CA ILE A 89 17.41 -13.58 -0.71
C ILE A 89 18.61 -12.98 0.04
N GLY A 90 18.35 -12.50 1.25
CA GLY A 90 19.43 -11.95 2.09
C GLY A 90 19.76 -10.49 1.82
N VAL A 91 18.84 -9.75 1.22
CA VAL A 91 19.03 -8.31 0.96
C VAL A 91 18.87 -7.54 2.28
N PRO A 92 19.69 -6.50 2.53
CA PRO A 92 19.51 -5.68 3.74
C PRO A 92 18.08 -5.17 3.87
N ALA A 93 17.59 -5.09 5.10
CA ALA A 93 16.17 -4.80 5.38
C ALA A 93 15.68 -3.49 4.74
N ASP A 94 16.51 -2.44 4.77
CA ASP A 94 16.14 -1.14 4.20
C ASP A 94 16.00 -1.21 2.67
N ILE A 95 16.89 -1.95 2.02
CA ILE A 95 16.84 -2.15 0.57
C ILE A 95 15.65 -3.04 0.20
N ALA A 96 15.42 -4.10 0.99
CA ALA A 96 14.28 -5.01 0.78
C ALA A 96 12.95 -4.24 0.83
N GLU A 97 12.79 -3.37 1.81
CA GLU A 97 11.59 -2.57 1.94
C GLU A 97 11.42 -1.59 0.78
N HIS A 98 12.50 -0.95 0.36
CA HIS A 98 12.46 -0.01 -0.75
C HIS A 98 12.05 -0.71 -2.05
N ASP A 99 12.66 -1.87 -2.35
CA ASP A 99 12.35 -2.61 -3.56
C ASP A 99 10.93 -3.18 -3.52
N ALA A 100 10.50 -3.68 -2.36
CA ALA A 100 9.13 -4.18 -2.19
C ALA A 100 8.11 -3.09 -2.48
N CYS A 101 8.35 -1.88 -1.99
CA CYS A 101 7.46 -0.74 -2.21
C CYS A 101 7.27 -0.43 -3.70
N ARG A 102 8.28 -0.70 -4.51
CA ARG A 102 8.20 -0.47 -5.96
C ARG A 102 7.57 -1.64 -6.68
N ILE A 103 7.96 -2.85 -6.33
CA ILE A 103 7.53 -4.07 -7.02
C ILE A 103 6.08 -4.43 -6.72
N GLU A 104 5.60 -4.11 -5.53
CA GLU A 104 4.24 -4.49 -5.10
C GLU A 104 3.14 -4.00 -6.02
N HIS A 105 3.38 -2.92 -6.76
CA HIS A 105 2.39 -2.33 -7.65
C HIS A 105 2.43 -2.91 -9.07
N VAL A 106 3.46 -3.65 -9.41
CA VAL A 106 3.67 -4.16 -10.78
C VAL A 106 3.78 -5.67 -10.87
N ILE A 107 3.94 -6.36 -9.74
CA ILE A 107 4.09 -7.81 -9.73
C ILE A 107 2.75 -8.48 -10.12
N SER A 108 2.86 -9.55 -10.91
CA SER A 108 1.66 -10.29 -11.30
C SER A 108 1.10 -11.09 -10.12
N PRO A 109 -0.23 -11.35 -10.12
CA PRO A 109 -0.83 -12.20 -9.08
C PRO A 109 -0.19 -13.58 -9.02
N GLU A 110 0.15 -14.15 -10.17
CA GLU A 110 0.76 -15.47 -10.25
C GLU A 110 2.13 -15.52 -9.56
N THR A 111 2.97 -14.52 -9.82
CA THR A 111 4.28 -14.45 -9.19
C THR A 111 4.16 -14.20 -7.69
N PHE A 112 3.24 -13.33 -7.30
CA PHE A 112 3.02 -13.04 -5.89
C PHE A 112 2.54 -14.28 -5.13
N GLU A 113 1.57 -15.01 -5.69
CA GLU A 113 1.09 -16.25 -5.07
C GLU A 113 2.18 -17.29 -4.96
N GLY A 114 3.07 -17.37 -5.97
CA GLY A 114 4.23 -18.26 -5.92
C GLY A 114 5.17 -17.92 -4.77
N ILE A 115 5.41 -16.65 -4.54
CA ILE A 115 6.24 -16.18 -3.43
C ILE A 115 5.59 -16.52 -2.09
N LYS A 116 4.29 -16.29 -1.94
CA LYS A 116 3.55 -16.63 -0.72
C LYS A 116 3.65 -18.13 -0.42
N LYS A 117 3.46 -18.95 -1.44
CA LYS A 117 3.54 -20.40 -1.30
C LYS A 117 4.93 -20.83 -0.86
N HIS A 118 5.96 -20.25 -1.48
CA HIS A 118 7.35 -20.53 -1.12
C HIS A 118 7.62 -20.19 0.35
N LEU A 119 7.18 -19.03 0.80
CA LEU A 119 7.36 -18.62 2.19
C LEU A 119 6.67 -19.57 3.16
N ALA A 120 5.45 -19.99 2.85
CA ALA A 120 4.70 -20.93 3.68
C ALA A 120 5.40 -22.27 3.77
N GLU A 121 5.90 -22.80 2.66
CA GLU A 121 6.62 -24.08 2.62
C GLU A 121 7.93 -23.99 3.39
N CYS A 122 8.68 -22.92 3.25
CA CYS A 122 9.93 -22.73 3.98
C CYS A 122 9.72 -22.63 5.48
N SER A 123 8.66 -21.94 5.90
CA SER A 123 8.31 -21.84 7.33
C SER A 123 7.98 -23.18 7.93
N ILE A 124 7.33 -24.07 7.17
CA ILE A 124 7.02 -25.42 7.61
C ILE A 124 8.32 -26.27 7.71
N LYS A 125 9.19 -26.13 6.72
CA LYS A 125 10.43 -26.92 6.67
C LYS A 125 11.46 -26.53 7.70
N THR A 126 11.41 -25.32 8.23
CA THR A 126 12.38 -24.83 9.20
C THR A 126 12.05 -25.19 10.65
N LYS A 127 10.96 -25.89 10.86
CA LYS A 127 10.58 -26.34 12.21
C LYS A 127 11.16 -27.71 12.55
#